data_75eff6d6f282c96c28301f81706911d7
#
_entry.id   75eff6d6f282c96c28301f81706911d7
#
_cell.length_a   1.000
_cell.length_b   1.000
_cell.length_c   1.000
_cell.angle_alpha   90.00
_cell.angle_beta   90.00
_cell.angle_gamma   90.00
#
_symmetry.space_group_name_H-M   'P 1'
#
loop_
_entity.id
_entity.type
_entity.pdbx_description
1 polymer ?
#
loop_
_entity_poly.entity_id
_entity_poly.type
_entity_poly.pdbx_seq_one_letter_code
_entity_poly.pdbx_strand_id
1 'polypeptide(L)'
;MNIPNHSGNAPFALSVLDNAFTGVGHTAEDTFQEMIALAKLADSRGFQRFWMSEHHAMPGASVPSPQMMVARLTGETERIRLGAGGIMLPNHVPLVIAEQFDMLDAMAPGRIDLGLGRAPGTDGATASALRRHQAANDEFPQQVAELLGFLENSFPKDHPYSEVHAVPGPWQAEQNRVPPSKTATDVWILGSSTYSATWQHSLADHMRSLYSLVVLMF
;
A
#
# COMPACT_ATOMS: atom_id res chain seq x y z
N MET A 1 -29.04 2.85 20.57
CA MET A 1 -28.06 2.50 21.62
C MET A 1 -27.18 3.70 21.83
N ASN A 2 -27.19 4.33 23.02
CA ASN A 2 -26.24 5.39 23.34
C ASN A 2 -24.89 4.74 23.64
N ILE A 3 -23.93 4.87 22.73
CA ILE A 3 -22.53 4.50 22.98
C ILE A 3 -21.97 5.57 23.93
N PRO A 4 -21.43 5.20 25.10
CA PRO A 4 -20.82 6.17 26.00
C PRO A 4 -19.69 6.90 25.28
N ASN A 5 -19.69 8.22 25.37
CA ASN A 5 -18.62 9.05 24.82
C ASN A 5 -17.39 8.90 25.75
N HIS A 6 -16.56 7.89 25.52
CA HIS A 6 -15.29 7.74 26.20
C HIS A 6 -14.32 8.76 25.63
N SER A 7 -14.14 9.88 26.33
CA SER A 7 -13.14 10.90 26.05
C SER A 7 -11.70 10.47 26.47
N GLY A 8 -11.45 9.17 26.50
CA GLY A 8 -10.11 8.64 26.77
C GLY A 8 -9.32 8.50 25.48
N ASN A 9 -8.21 9.21 25.37
CA ASN A 9 -7.22 8.91 24.32
C ASN A 9 -6.71 7.49 24.51
N ALA A 10 -6.74 6.66 23.50
CA ALA A 10 -6.06 5.38 23.53
C ALA A 10 -4.57 5.62 23.82
N PRO A 11 -3.93 4.79 24.68
CA PRO A 11 -2.51 4.98 25.01
C PRO A 11 -1.58 4.71 23.81
N PHE A 12 -2.12 4.27 22.69
CA PHE A 12 -1.42 4.01 21.43
C PHE A 12 -2.33 4.36 20.24
N ALA A 13 -1.71 4.59 19.08
CA ALA A 13 -2.44 4.87 17.86
C ALA A 13 -3.14 3.61 17.35
N LEU A 14 -4.42 3.75 17.00
CA LEU A 14 -5.23 2.68 16.42
C LEU A 14 -5.31 2.84 14.90
N SER A 15 -5.33 1.71 14.19
CA SER A 15 -5.50 1.64 12.74
C SER A 15 -6.53 0.59 12.38
N VAL A 16 -7.14 0.72 11.21
CA VAL A 16 -8.07 -0.25 10.63
C VAL A 16 -7.37 -0.97 9.49
N LEU A 17 -7.51 -2.30 9.42
CA LEU A 17 -7.27 -3.10 8.23
C LEU A 17 -8.60 -3.71 7.81
N ASP A 18 -9.10 -3.31 6.64
CA ASP A 18 -10.35 -3.80 6.06
C ASP A 18 -10.05 -4.72 4.88
N ASN A 19 -10.48 -5.95 4.98
CA ASN A 19 -10.33 -6.94 3.90
C ASN A 19 -11.45 -6.87 2.86
N ALA A 20 -12.38 -5.94 2.99
CA ALA A 20 -13.51 -5.75 2.08
C ALA A 20 -14.33 -7.04 1.84
N PHE A 21 -14.65 -7.77 2.90
CA PHE A 21 -15.42 -8.99 2.77
C PHE A 21 -16.89 -8.68 2.45
N THR A 22 -17.36 -9.24 1.33
CA THR A 22 -18.76 -9.17 0.92
C THR A 22 -19.54 -10.31 1.57
N GLY A 23 -20.48 -9.96 2.41
CA GLY A 23 -21.34 -10.91 3.11
C GLY A 23 -22.39 -11.58 2.20
N VAL A 24 -22.97 -12.67 2.67
CA VAL A 24 -24.07 -13.32 1.94
C VAL A 24 -25.25 -12.36 1.80
N GLY A 25 -25.75 -12.20 0.57
CA GLY A 25 -26.85 -11.28 0.26
C GLY A 25 -26.43 -9.83 0.00
N HIS A 26 -25.11 -9.53 0.09
CA HIS A 26 -24.57 -8.22 -0.24
C HIS A 26 -23.92 -8.24 -1.63
N THR A 27 -23.90 -7.09 -2.27
CA THR A 27 -23.19 -6.83 -3.52
C THR A 27 -21.83 -6.21 -3.25
N ALA A 28 -20.96 -6.14 -4.27
CA ALA A 28 -19.71 -5.36 -4.17
C ALA A 28 -20.00 -3.87 -3.94
N GLU A 29 -21.10 -3.33 -4.49
CA GLU A 29 -21.52 -1.94 -4.27
C GLU A 29 -21.83 -1.70 -2.79
N ASP A 30 -22.57 -2.58 -2.15
CA ASP A 30 -22.85 -2.50 -0.70
C ASP A 30 -21.54 -2.48 0.10
N THR A 31 -20.63 -3.40 -0.20
CA THR A 31 -19.30 -3.48 0.45
C THR A 31 -18.51 -2.18 0.31
N PHE A 32 -18.51 -1.58 -0.89
CA PHE A 32 -17.79 -0.31 -1.10
C PHE A 32 -18.43 0.85 -0.34
N GLN A 33 -19.75 0.91 -0.25
CA GLN A 33 -20.44 1.94 0.55
C GLN A 33 -20.15 1.77 2.05
N GLU A 34 -20.15 0.54 2.55
CA GLU A 34 -19.81 0.23 3.94
C GLU A 34 -18.36 0.60 4.25
N MET A 35 -17.42 0.29 3.35
CA MET A 35 -16.02 0.67 3.49
C MET A 35 -15.82 2.19 3.53
N ILE A 36 -16.49 2.93 2.65
CA ILE A 36 -16.45 4.40 2.65
C ILE A 36 -16.98 4.94 3.98
N ALA A 37 -18.11 4.41 4.44
CA ALA A 37 -18.70 4.82 5.72
C ALA A 37 -17.78 4.52 6.90
N LEU A 38 -17.13 3.35 6.90
CA LEU A 38 -16.17 2.95 7.93
C LEU A 38 -14.91 3.83 7.92
N ALA A 39 -14.37 4.14 6.74
CA ALA A 39 -13.20 5.02 6.61
C ALA A 39 -13.49 6.44 7.14
N LYS A 40 -14.67 7.01 6.81
CA LYS A 40 -15.15 8.30 7.33
C LYS A 40 -15.32 8.28 8.84
N LEU A 41 -15.90 7.20 9.37
CA LEU A 41 -16.04 7.02 10.81
C LEU A 41 -14.67 6.94 11.49
N ALA A 42 -13.73 6.14 10.96
CA ALA A 42 -12.37 6.01 11.49
C ALA A 42 -11.64 7.36 11.48
N ASP A 43 -11.73 8.13 10.38
CA ASP A 43 -11.17 9.47 10.29
C ASP A 43 -11.75 10.40 11.36
N SER A 44 -13.08 10.44 11.50
CA SER A 44 -13.76 11.28 12.49
C SER A 44 -13.42 10.92 13.94
N ARG A 45 -13.06 9.65 14.19
CA ARG A 45 -12.70 9.12 15.51
C ARG A 45 -11.20 9.20 15.81
N GLY A 46 -10.39 9.73 14.89
CA GLY A 46 -8.96 9.93 15.09
C GLY A 46 -8.12 8.65 14.97
N PHE A 47 -8.59 7.65 14.24
CA PHE A 47 -7.75 6.53 13.87
C PHE A 47 -6.60 7.02 12.98
N GLN A 48 -5.45 6.37 13.11
CA GLN A 48 -4.24 6.81 12.41
C GLN A 48 -4.22 6.37 10.95
N ARG A 49 -4.63 5.13 10.67
CA ARG A 49 -4.58 4.51 9.34
C ARG A 49 -5.84 3.74 9.02
N PHE A 50 -6.16 3.71 7.73
CA PHE A 50 -7.16 2.82 7.14
C PHE A 50 -6.50 2.11 5.95
N TRP A 51 -6.27 0.82 6.08
CA TRP A 51 -5.62 -0.01 5.07
C TRP A 51 -6.56 -1.05 4.53
N MET A 52 -6.33 -1.46 3.27
CA MET A 52 -7.06 -2.51 2.58
C MET A 52 -6.08 -3.55 2.04
N SER A 53 -6.50 -4.81 2.03
CA SER A 53 -5.68 -5.92 1.50
C SER A 53 -6.04 -6.26 0.05
N GLU A 54 -5.04 -6.78 -0.69
CA GLU A 54 -5.20 -7.30 -2.04
C GLU A 54 -5.57 -8.79 -2.02
N HIS A 55 -6.73 -9.15 -2.58
CA HIS A 55 -7.13 -10.54 -2.76
C HIS A 55 -7.77 -10.73 -4.14
N HIS A 56 -7.34 -11.76 -4.87
CA HIS A 56 -7.84 -12.07 -6.21
C HIS A 56 -8.64 -13.37 -6.22
N ALA A 57 -9.68 -13.42 -7.08
CA ALA A 57 -10.53 -14.58 -7.31
C ALA A 57 -11.09 -15.24 -6.03
N MET A 58 -11.27 -14.44 -4.99
CA MET A 58 -11.87 -14.88 -3.73
C MET A 58 -13.32 -14.40 -3.68
N PRO A 59 -14.33 -15.30 -3.67
CA PRO A 59 -15.74 -14.92 -3.77
C PRO A 59 -16.23 -13.94 -2.69
N GLY A 60 -15.61 -14.00 -1.52
CA GLY A 60 -15.97 -13.12 -0.40
C GLY A 60 -15.18 -11.81 -0.34
N ALA A 61 -14.24 -11.52 -1.26
CA ALA A 61 -13.43 -10.31 -1.22
C ALA A 61 -13.70 -9.44 -2.45
N SER A 62 -14.01 -8.16 -2.24
CA SER A 62 -14.38 -7.23 -3.31
C SER A 62 -13.29 -6.26 -3.73
N VAL A 63 -12.10 -6.30 -3.11
CA VAL A 63 -11.00 -5.37 -3.42
C VAL A 63 -9.77 -6.14 -3.95
N PRO A 64 -9.71 -6.41 -5.28
CA PRO A 64 -8.51 -6.96 -5.91
C PRO A 64 -7.43 -5.90 -6.18
N SER A 65 -7.77 -4.62 -6.08
CA SER A 65 -6.88 -3.48 -6.37
C SER A 65 -7.03 -2.43 -5.29
N PRO A 66 -6.35 -2.57 -4.15
CA PRO A 66 -6.44 -1.63 -3.03
C PRO A 66 -6.18 -0.18 -3.44
N GLN A 67 -5.24 0.08 -4.34
CA GLN A 67 -4.91 1.41 -4.83
C GLN A 67 -6.09 2.15 -5.46
N MET A 68 -7.04 1.44 -6.09
CA MET A 68 -8.25 2.07 -6.63
C MET A 68 -9.17 2.58 -5.52
N MET A 69 -9.31 1.78 -4.44
CA MET A 69 -10.10 2.20 -3.28
C MET A 69 -9.38 3.28 -2.47
N VAL A 70 -8.05 3.24 -2.35
CA VAL A 70 -7.28 4.34 -1.76
C VAL A 70 -7.59 5.64 -2.51
N ALA A 71 -7.51 5.65 -3.85
CA ALA A 71 -7.85 6.82 -4.66
C ALA A 71 -9.28 7.32 -4.37
N ARG A 72 -10.25 6.42 -4.28
CA ARG A 72 -11.64 6.79 -3.95
C ARG A 72 -11.74 7.44 -2.57
N LEU A 73 -11.05 6.90 -1.56
CA LEU A 73 -11.12 7.37 -0.19
C LEU A 73 -10.36 8.68 0.06
N THR A 74 -9.43 9.09 -0.82
CA THR A 74 -8.74 10.39 -0.69
C THR A 74 -9.70 11.57 -0.69
N GLY A 75 -10.78 11.48 -1.46
CA GLY A 75 -11.84 12.49 -1.54
C GLY A 75 -12.94 12.36 -0.47
N GLU A 76 -12.94 11.29 0.33
CA GLU A 76 -13.95 11.03 1.35
C GLU A 76 -13.46 11.27 2.79
N THR A 77 -12.14 11.42 2.96
CA THR A 77 -11.47 11.56 4.26
C THR A 77 -10.52 12.76 4.26
N GLU A 78 -10.21 13.30 5.43
CA GLU A 78 -9.41 14.53 5.56
C GLU A 78 -8.04 14.30 6.22
N ARG A 79 -7.94 13.47 7.25
CA ARG A 79 -6.76 13.34 8.12
C ARG A 79 -6.16 11.96 8.14
N ILE A 80 -7.00 10.91 8.14
CA ILE A 80 -6.56 9.53 8.26
C ILE A 80 -5.62 9.17 7.11
N ARG A 81 -4.55 8.44 7.42
CA ARG A 81 -3.67 7.89 6.39
C ARG A 81 -4.36 6.70 5.72
N LEU A 82 -4.24 6.64 4.42
CA LEU A 82 -4.87 5.62 3.57
C LEU A 82 -3.79 4.75 2.93
N GLY A 83 -4.04 3.46 2.81
CA GLY A 83 -3.01 2.62 2.20
C GLY A 83 -3.43 1.21 1.86
N ALA A 84 -2.47 0.50 1.29
CA ALA A 84 -2.57 -0.93 1.05
C ALA A 84 -1.85 -1.70 2.16
N GLY A 85 -2.52 -2.69 2.71
CA GLY A 85 -1.94 -3.60 3.67
C GLY A 85 -2.14 -5.06 3.27
N GLY A 86 -1.58 -5.43 2.11
CA GLY A 86 -0.67 -4.78 1.17
C GLY A 86 -0.94 -5.04 -0.30
N ILE A 87 -0.06 -4.44 -1.09
CA ILE A 87 0.13 -4.81 -2.48
C ILE A 87 0.99 -6.08 -2.53
N MET A 88 0.50 -7.09 -3.20
CA MET A 88 1.25 -8.34 -3.42
C MET A 88 2.26 -8.12 -4.55
N LEU A 89 3.37 -7.43 -4.27
CA LEU A 89 4.29 -6.87 -5.27
C LEU A 89 4.69 -7.86 -6.37
N PRO A 90 4.92 -9.16 -6.10
CA PRO A 90 5.22 -10.13 -7.16
C PRO A 90 4.10 -10.40 -8.18
N ASN A 91 2.90 -9.87 -7.97
CA ASN A 91 1.82 -9.87 -8.97
C ASN A 91 1.90 -8.68 -9.92
N HIS A 92 2.79 -7.72 -9.66
CA HIS A 92 2.82 -6.41 -10.30
C HIS A 92 4.19 -6.06 -10.89
N VAL A 93 4.22 -4.99 -11.67
CA VAL A 93 5.47 -4.37 -12.17
C VAL A 93 5.83 -3.22 -11.24
N PRO A 94 7.05 -3.19 -10.66
CA PRO A 94 7.46 -2.17 -9.69
C PRO A 94 7.27 -0.72 -10.16
N LEU A 95 7.62 -0.41 -11.42
CA LEU A 95 7.41 0.93 -12.00
C LEU A 95 5.94 1.35 -11.92
N VAL A 96 5.02 0.47 -12.32
CA VAL A 96 3.58 0.79 -12.34
C VAL A 96 3.05 1.06 -10.93
N ILE A 97 3.51 0.29 -9.93
CA ILE A 97 3.13 0.52 -8.52
C ILE A 97 3.71 1.85 -8.02
N ALA A 98 4.95 2.17 -8.37
CA ALA A 98 5.54 3.46 -8.01
C ALA A 98 4.72 4.63 -8.57
N GLU A 99 4.40 4.62 -9.86
CA GLU A 99 3.58 5.64 -10.51
C GLU A 99 2.19 5.78 -9.88
N GLN A 100 1.53 4.65 -9.57
CA GLN A 100 0.21 4.67 -8.92
C GLN A 100 0.27 5.30 -7.54
N PHE A 101 1.29 4.98 -6.73
CA PHE A 101 1.40 5.52 -5.37
C PHE A 101 1.90 6.97 -5.34
N ASP A 102 2.71 7.39 -6.30
CA ASP A 102 3.05 8.80 -6.50
C ASP A 102 1.81 9.63 -6.92
N MET A 103 0.94 9.07 -7.78
CA MET A 103 -0.36 9.69 -8.08
C MET A 103 -1.22 9.82 -6.83
N LEU A 104 -1.28 8.79 -5.97
CA LEU A 104 -2.05 8.83 -4.73
C LEU A 104 -1.50 9.87 -3.75
N ASP A 105 -0.18 9.97 -3.60
CA ASP A 105 0.44 11.00 -2.75
C ASP A 105 0.16 12.41 -3.30
N ALA A 106 0.14 12.58 -4.62
CA ALA A 106 -0.25 13.85 -5.22
C ALA A 106 -1.74 14.21 -4.97
N MET A 107 -2.64 13.22 -4.86
CA MET A 107 -4.06 13.42 -4.53
C MET A 107 -4.28 13.70 -3.03
N ALA A 108 -3.47 13.09 -2.16
CA ALA A 108 -3.59 13.22 -0.70
C ALA A 108 -2.21 13.31 -0.04
N PRO A 109 -1.51 14.46 -0.19
CA PRO A 109 -0.11 14.61 0.21
C PRO A 109 0.12 14.25 1.68
N GLY A 110 1.10 13.37 1.92
CA GLY A 110 1.52 12.93 3.24
C GLY A 110 0.54 11.97 3.95
N ARG A 111 -0.48 11.47 3.26
CA ARG A 111 -1.46 10.55 3.83
C ARG A 111 -1.43 9.14 3.23
N ILE A 112 -0.45 8.82 2.40
CA ILE A 112 -0.41 7.55 1.67
C ILE A 112 0.59 6.58 2.29
N ASP A 113 0.16 5.34 2.45
CA ASP A 113 0.95 4.20 2.91
C ASP A 113 0.95 3.08 1.85
N LEU A 114 2.11 2.54 1.54
CA LEU A 114 2.29 1.41 0.64
C LEU A 114 2.86 0.21 1.41
N GLY A 115 1.99 -0.68 1.85
CA GLY A 115 2.40 -1.97 2.40
C GLY A 115 2.66 -2.98 1.29
N LEU A 116 3.81 -3.64 1.33
CA LEU A 116 4.26 -4.62 0.34
C LEU A 116 4.21 -6.03 0.92
N GLY A 117 3.50 -6.92 0.24
CA GLY A 117 3.42 -8.34 0.56
C GLY A 117 4.12 -9.22 -0.49
N ARG A 118 4.65 -10.35 -0.03
CA ARG A 118 5.30 -11.35 -0.88
C ARG A 118 4.35 -12.46 -1.33
N ALA A 119 3.32 -12.74 -0.55
CA ALA A 119 2.34 -13.81 -0.83
C ALA A 119 1.57 -13.52 -2.13
N PRO A 120 0.99 -14.53 -2.79
CA PRO A 120 0.19 -14.31 -4.01
C PRO A 120 -1.16 -13.62 -3.75
N GLY A 121 -1.71 -13.67 -2.54
CA GLY A 121 -3.05 -13.18 -2.22
C GLY A 121 -4.17 -13.93 -2.92
N THR A 122 -3.90 -15.19 -3.36
CA THR A 122 -4.82 -16.00 -4.14
C THR A 122 -4.37 -17.46 -4.27
N ASP A 123 -5.13 -18.29 -4.98
CA ASP A 123 -4.79 -19.67 -5.36
C ASP A 123 -3.81 -19.75 -6.55
N GLY A 124 -3.30 -20.98 -6.82
CA GLY A 124 -2.29 -21.21 -7.86
C GLY A 124 -2.78 -20.96 -9.29
N ALA A 125 -4.05 -21.24 -9.59
CA ALA A 125 -4.61 -21.01 -10.93
C ALA A 125 -4.72 -19.51 -11.21
N THR A 126 -5.20 -18.76 -10.24
CA THR A 126 -5.29 -17.31 -10.31
C THR A 126 -3.91 -16.65 -10.35
N ALA A 127 -2.93 -17.15 -9.57
CA ALA A 127 -1.55 -16.69 -9.65
C ALA A 127 -0.97 -16.86 -11.07
N SER A 128 -1.26 -17.99 -11.73
CA SER A 128 -0.89 -18.20 -13.14
C SER A 128 -1.57 -17.20 -14.10
N ALA A 129 -2.84 -16.87 -13.87
CA ALA A 129 -3.56 -15.86 -14.66
C ALA A 129 -2.97 -14.44 -14.46
N LEU A 130 -2.46 -14.14 -13.28
CA LEU A 130 -1.70 -12.92 -12.97
C LEU A 130 -0.27 -12.95 -13.54
N ARG A 131 0.10 -14.01 -14.29
CA ARG A 131 1.45 -14.22 -14.85
C ARG A 131 2.55 -14.29 -13.79
N ARG A 132 2.19 -14.65 -12.56
CA ARG A 132 3.14 -14.84 -11.48
C ARG A 132 3.93 -16.14 -11.73
N HIS A 133 5.24 -16.03 -11.93
CA HIS A 133 6.09 -17.20 -12.14
C HIS A 133 6.58 -17.81 -10.82
N GLN A 134 7.15 -19.02 -10.87
CA GLN A 134 7.52 -19.78 -9.66
C GLN A 134 8.58 -19.06 -8.79
N ALA A 135 9.55 -18.39 -9.41
CA ALA A 135 10.60 -17.68 -8.71
C ALA A 135 10.18 -16.28 -8.20
N ALA A 136 8.95 -15.83 -8.46
CA ALA A 136 8.49 -14.49 -8.10
C ALA A 136 8.63 -14.15 -6.61
N ASN A 137 8.55 -15.15 -5.72
CA ASN A 137 8.80 -14.96 -4.29
C ASN A 137 10.27 -14.65 -3.97
N ASP A 138 11.19 -15.22 -4.72
CA ASP A 138 12.64 -15.06 -4.50
C ASP A 138 13.13 -13.72 -5.07
N GLU A 139 12.41 -13.17 -6.06
CA GLU A 139 12.66 -11.86 -6.66
C GLU A 139 12.07 -10.69 -5.86
N PHE A 140 11.26 -10.97 -4.85
CA PHE A 140 10.63 -9.92 -4.03
C PHE A 140 11.62 -8.88 -3.48
N PRO A 141 12.80 -9.24 -2.96
CA PRO A 141 13.81 -8.27 -2.55
C PRO A 141 14.24 -7.32 -3.66
N GLN A 142 14.50 -7.85 -4.85
CA GLN A 142 14.88 -7.05 -6.00
C GLN A 142 13.74 -6.14 -6.44
N GLN A 143 12.51 -6.65 -6.50
CA GLN A 143 11.34 -5.85 -6.86
C GLN A 143 11.09 -4.69 -5.90
N VAL A 144 11.34 -4.89 -4.59
CA VAL A 144 11.27 -3.81 -3.60
C VAL A 144 12.36 -2.78 -3.86
N ALA A 145 13.59 -3.22 -4.13
CA ALA A 145 14.70 -2.30 -4.46
C ALA A 145 14.39 -1.46 -5.71
N GLU A 146 13.86 -2.09 -6.76
CA GLU A 146 13.41 -1.41 -7.97
C GLU A 146 12.30 -0.39 -7.69
N LEU A 147 11.26 -0.79 -6.93
CA LEU A 147 10.17 0.10 -6.54
C LEU A 147 10.69 1.36 -5.82
N LEU A 148 11.56 1.17 -4.84
CA LEU A 148 12.15 2.29 -4.09
C LEU A 148 13.02 3.15 -5.00
N GLY A 149 13.81 2.55 -5.90
CA GLY A 149 14.59 3.27 -6.90
C GLY A 149 13.72 4.16 -7.79
N PHE A 150 12.53 3.71 -8.17
CA PHE A 150 11.56 4.52 -8.94
C PHE A 150 10.94 5.63 -8.10
N LEU A 151 10.45 5.34 -6.90
CA LEU A 151 9.84 6.34 -6.01
C LEU A 151 10.82 7.48 -5.65
N GLU A 152 12.09 7.14 -5.43
CA GLU A 152 13.12 8.09 -5.03
C GLU A 152 13.87 8.71 -6.22
N ASN A 153 13.66 8.20 -7.44
CA ASN A 153 14.46 8.52 -8.64
C ASN A 153 15.96 8.39 -8.37
N SER A 154 16.37 7.27 -7.74
CA SER A 154 17.69 7.12 -7.13
C SER A 154 18.57 6.01 -7.72
N PHE A 155 18.26 5.51 -8.93
CA PHE A 155 19.06 4.49 -9.57
C PHE A 155 20.50 4.98 -9.87
N PRO A 156 21.52 4.15 -9.60
CA PRO A 156 22.90 4.41 -10.03
C PRO A 156 23.00 4.59 -11.55
N LYS A 157 23.97 5.36 -12.02
CA LYS A 157 24.13 5.66 -13.45
C LYS A 157 24.38 4.42 -14.34
N ASP A 158 24.93 3.36 -13.78
CA ASP A 158 25.19 2.08 -14.43
C ASP A 158 24.04 1.08 -14.30
N HIS A 159 22.96 1.45 -13.60
CA HIS A 159 21.79 0.60 -13.46
C HIS A 159 20.97 0.56 -14.76
N PRO A 160 20.39 -0.60 -15.18
CA PRO A 160 19.58 -0.70 -16.40
C PRO A 160 18.41 0.28 -16.45
N TYR A 161 17.92 0.75 -15.31
CA TYR A 161 16.79 1.68 -15.20
C TYR A 161 17.20 3.12 -14.88
N SER A 162 18.50 3.48 -15.05
CA SER A 162 18.98 4.84 -14.74
C SER A 162 18.28 5.95 -15.53
N GLU A 163 17.76 5.63 -16.72
CA GLU A 163 17.03 6.55 -17.61
C GLU A 163 15.51 6.30 -17.61
N VAL A 164 15.01 5.50 -16.68
CA VAL A 164 13.57 5.21 -16.53
C VAL A 164 13.05 5.88 -15.28
N HIS A 165 12.04 6.72 -15.43
CA HIS A 165 11.52 7.55 -14.35
C HIS A 165 10.03 7.33 -14.13
N ALA A 166 9.62 7.20 -12.88
CA ALA A 166 8.20 7.18 -12.52
C ALA A 166 7.57 8.57 -12.68
N VAL A 167 6.33 8.62 -13.17
CA VAL A 167 5.55 9.86 -13.30
C VAL A 167 4.12 9.66 -12.78
N PRO A 168 3.58 10.62 -11.97
CA PRO A 168 4.30 11.80 -11.46
C PRO A 168 5.42 11.41 -10.49
N GLY A 169 6.42 12.28 -10.27
CA GLY A 169 7.50 11.95 -9.35
C GLY A 169 8.59 13.02 -9.28
N PRO A 170 9.68 12.78 -8.55
CA PRO A 170 10.76 13.73 -8.38
C PRO A 170 11.38 14.20 -9.69
N TRP A 171 11.59 13.28 -10.64
CA TRP A 171 12.12 13.61 -11.97
C TRP A 171 11.22 14.58 -12.73
N GLN A 172 9.90 14.32 -12.79
CA GLN A 172 8.95 15.20 -13.48
C GLN A 172 8.92 16.60 -12.85
N ALA A 173 9.00 16.68 -11.51
CA ALA A 173 9.08 17.96 -10.82
C ALA A 173 10.31 18.77 -11.25
N GLU A 174 11.47 18.11 -11.36
CA GLU A 174 12.70 18.72 -11.86
C GLU A 174 12.56 19.22 -13.29
N GLN A 175 12.02 18.40 -14.21
CA GLN A 175 11.79 18.81 -15.60
C GLN A 175 10.85 20.01 -15.71
N ASN A 176 9.83 20.07 -14.86
CA ASN A 176 8.87 21.17 -14.81
C ASN A 176 9.38 22.37 -13.99
N ARG A 177 10.59 22.31 -13.43
CA ARG A 177 11.21 23.37 -12.60
C ARG A 177 10.35 23.77 -11.40
N VAL A 178 9.67 22.79 -10.81
CA VAL A 178 8.93 22.97 -9.57
C VAL A 178 9.61 22.19 -8.44
N PRO A 179 9.49 22.61 -7.19
CA PRO A 179 10.01 21.84 -6.07
C PRO A 179 9.37 20.45 -6.06
N PRO A 180 10.13 19.38 -5.73
CA PRO A 180 9.55 18.06 -5.50
C PRO A 180 8.55 18.12 -4.36
N SER A 181 7.62 17.16 -4.32
CA SER A 181 6.70 17.03 -3.20
C SER A 181 7.47 17.01 -1.88
N LYS A 182 6.94 17.68 -0.87
CA LYS A 182 7.49 17.65 0.50
C LYS A 182 7.10 16.38 1.24
N THR A 183 6.20 15.63 0.67
CA THR A 183 5.69 14.37 1.20
C THR A 183 6.08 13.24 0.25
N ALA A 184 6.17 12.05 0.80
CA ALA A 184 6.41 10.83 0.05
C ALA A 184 5.50 9.74 0.61
N THR A 185 5.22 8.75 -0.20
CA THR A 185 4.54 7.52 0.22
C THR A 185 5.40 6.78 1.26
N ASP A 186 4.83 6.50 2.43
CA ASP A 186 5.49 5.66 3.43
C ASP A 186 5.44 4.20 2.97
N VAL A 187 6.59 3.56 2.81
CA VAL A 187 6.69 2.16 2.38
C VAL A 187 6.87 1.24 3.58
N TRP A 188 6.09 0.15 3.61
CA TRP A 188 6.02 -0.83 4.69
C TRP A 188 6.22 -2.23 4.14
N ILE A 189 7.01 -3.05 4.81
CA ILE A 189 7.14 -4.47 4.49
C ILE A 189 6.22 -5.27 5.39
N LEU A 190 5.33 -6.06 4.80
CA LEU A 190 4.41 -6.91 5.53
C LEU A 190 4.99 -8.31 5.67
N GLY A 191 4.88 -8.88 6.87
CA GLY A 191 5.35 -10.22 7.12
C GLY A 191 4.58 -10.92 8.23
N SER A 192 4.27 -12.21 8.02
CA SER A 192 3.72 -13.12 9.02
C SER A 192 4.74 -14.16 9.49
N SER A 193 6.01 -14.01 9.09
CA SER A 193 7.09 -14.95 9.40
C SER A 193 8.40 -14.22 9.73
N THR A 194 9.36 -14.97 10.28
CA THR A 194 10.71 -14.47 10.58
C THR A 194 11.50 -14.02 9.35
N TYR A 195 11.13 -14.48 8.15
CA TYR A 195 11.79 -14.12 6.90
C TYR A 195 11.80 -12.60 6.65
N SER A 196 10.66 -11.95 6.75
CA SER A 196 10.54 -10.51 6.53
C SER A 196 11.30 -9.70 7.58
N ALA A 197 11.33 -10.17 8.83
CA ALA A 197 12.06 -9.53 9.92
C ALA A 197 13.59 -9.61 9.70
N THR A 198 14.09 -10.76 9.26
CA THR A 198 15.53 -10.96 9.01
C THR A 198 15.99 -10.13 7.80
N TRP A 199 15.19 -10.08 6.76
CA TRP A 199 15.53 -9.38 5.54
C TRP A 199 15.47 -7.85 5.70
N GLN A 200 14.55 -7.33 6.50
CA GLN A 200 14.48 -5.89 6.80
C GLN A 200 15.78 -5.35 7.38
N HIS A 201 16.47 -6.14 8.22
CA HIS A 201 17.76 -5.75 8.78
C HIS A 201 18.81 -5.50 7.70
N SER A 202 18.83 -6.33 6.65
CA SER A 202 19.79 -6.15 5.55
C SER A 202 19.43 -5.01 4.60
N LEU A 203 18.16 -4.63 4.50
CA LEU A 203 17.70 -3.48 3.70
C LEU A 203 17.91 -2.14 4.41
N ALA A 204 17.72 -2.09 5.72
CA ALA A 204 17.87 -0.87 6.51
C ALA A 204 19.28 -0.27 6.39
N ASP A 205 20.29 -1.12 6.17
CA ASP A 205 21.67 -0.69 5.96
C ASP A 205 21.92 -0.05 4.58
N HIS A 206 20.99 -0.23 3.63
CA HIS A 206 21.15 0.20 2.24
C HIS A 206 20.15 1.28 1.78
N MET A 207 19.07 1.53 2.56
CA MET A 207 17.94 2.35 2.09
C MET A 207 17.44 3.30 3.18
N ARG A 208 17.39 4.60 2.85
CA ARG A 208 17.00 5.66 3.79
C ARG A 208 15.49 5.78 4.05
N SER A 209 14.65 5.12 3.25
CA SER A 209 13.19 5.37 3.21
C SER A 209 12.29 4.21 3.66
N LEU A 210 12.83 3.08 4.14
CA LEU A 210 12.01 2.01 4.71
C LEU A 210 11.60 2.34 6.16
N TYR A 211 10.34 2.67 6.36
CA TYR A 211 9.86 3.20 7.63
C TYR A 211 9.48 2.16 8.68
N SER A 212 9.05 0.95 8.34
CA SER A 212 8.70 -0.03 9.38
C SER A 212 8.41 -1.44 8.85
N LEU A 213 8.63 -2.44 9.72
CA LEU A 213 8.07 -3.77 9.60
C LEU A 213 6.70 -3.81 10.29
N VAL A 214 5.66 -4.18 9.57
CA VAL A 214 4.39 -4.57 10.19
C VAL A 214 4.31 -6.09 10.19
N VAL A 215 4.38 -6.70 11.35
CA VAL A 215 4.06 -8.11 11.52
C VAL A 215 2.57 -8.20 11.75
N LEU A 216 1.85 -8.67 10.73
CA LEU A 216 0.43 -9.03 10.87
C LEU A 216 0.38 -10.45 11.43
N MET A 217 -0.02 -10.60 12.69
CA MET A 217 -0.41 -11.91 13.24
C MET A 217 -1.91 -12.07 13.04
N PHE A 218 -2.29 -13.07 12.25
CA PHE A 218 -3.68 -13.53 12.07
C PHE A 218 -3.95 -14.74 12.94
#